data_eb0b96308360f3aaf77b6c0fe6a85db1
#
_entry.id   eb0b96308360f3aaf77b6c0fe6a85db1
#
_cell.length_a   1.000
_cell.length_b   1.000
_cell.length_c   1.000
_cell.angle_alpha   90.00
_cell.angle_beta   90.00
_cell.angle_gamma   90.00
#
_symmetry.space_group_name_H-M   'P 1'
#
loop_
_entity.id
_entity.type
_entity.pdbx_description
1 polymer ?
#
loop_
_entity_poly.entity_id
_entity_poly.type
_entity_poly.pdbx_seq_one_letter_code
_entity_poly.pdbx_strand_id
1 'polypeptide(L)'
;FEKAGFQFAGNRQEMLAANDNKPLLGLFTMNHMNVYMDREFKKNPEVLKNFPDQPNLIEMTAKAIDILSKNPNGFYLMSEGACIDKQLHTMDWQRAAYDTIELDQAVAYATDWAKANGDDTLIVVIADHSHGVSLTGTYHEHDGVKGRDAVRTYAEAGWPTFADRNADGYPDDPDADVTLALQYANFPDHYENYRFQAKPTSPAITGENGKIIGNPYRAPKGARYIEGSLPSTKETQEVHSADDIVVMAGGPGSEEFHGLMDNTEIFFAIMRALGIDATK
;
A
#
# COMPACT_ATOMS: atom_id res chain seq x y z
N PHE A 1 0.97 -5.00 -29.41
CA PHE A 1 0.27 -5.99 -28.61
C PHE A 1 -0.91 -6.61 -29.38
N GLU A 2 -1.85 -5.85 -29.95
CA GLU A 2 -3.00 -6.39 -30.69
C GLU A 2 -2.58 -7.34 -31.84
N LYS A 3 -1.54 -6.99 -32.61
CA LYS A 3 -0.94 -7.86 -33.65
C LYS A 3 -0.38 -9.18 -33.10
N ALA A 4 -0.06 -9.22 -31.79
CA ALA A 4 0.37 -10.42 -31.08
C ALA A 4 -0.79 -11.16 -30.40
N GLY A 5 -2.04 -10.77 -30.67
CA GLY A 5 -3.24 -11.43 -30.16
C GLY A 5 -3.73 -10.94 -28.80
N PHE A 6 -3.11 -9.89 -28.24
CA PHE A 6 -3.57 -9.30 -26.98
C PHE A 6 -4.87 -8.50 -27.20
N GLN A 7 -5.75 -8.59 -26.22
CA GLN A 7 -6.84 -7.63 -26.04
C GLN A 7 -6.29 -6.39 -25.35
N PHE A 8 -6.90 -5.26 -25.58
CA PHE A 8 -6.60 -4.01 -24.87
C PHE A 8 -7.79 -3.59 -24.01
N ALA A 9 -7.53 -3.11 -22.80
CA ALA A 9 -8.51 -2.48 -21.92
C ALA A 9 -7.95 -1.16 -21.38
N GLY A 10 -8.64 -0.06 -21.63
CA GLY A 10 -8.27 1.27 -21.17
C GLY A 10 -9.04 1.72 -19.92
N ASN A 11 -10.00 0.93 -19.43
CA ASN A 11 -10.80 1.21 -18.26
C ASN A 11 -11.28 -0.09 -17.60
N ARG A 12 -11.88 0.04 -16.41
CA ARG A 12 -12.42 -1.08 -15.63
C ARG A 12 -13.45 -1.89 -16.39
N GLN A 13 -14.40 -1.21 -17.01
CA GLN A 13 -15.49 -1.89 -17.74
C GLN A 13 -14.94 -2.78 -18.87
N GLU A 14 -14.00 -2.27 -19.65
CA GLU A 14 -13.36 -3.04 -20.74
C GLU A 14 -12.55 -4.22 -20.18
N MET A 15 -11.83 -4.03 -19.06
CA MET A 15 -11.09 -5.12 -18.42
C MET A 15 -12.03 -6.24 -17.97
N LEU A 16 -13.13 -5.91 -17.29
CA LEU A 16 -14.07 -6.91 -16.81
C LEU A 16 -14.76 -7.65 -17.95
N ALA A 17 -15.02 -6.98 -19.07
CA ALA A 17 -15.63 -7.57 -20.27
C ALA A 17 -14.64 -8.37 -21.14
N ALA A 18 -13.34 -8.31 -20.88
CA ALA A 18 -12.31 -8.98 -21.67
C ALA A 18 -12.48 -10.50 -21.63
N ASN A 19 -12.20 -11.15 -22.75
CA ASN A 19 -12.29 -12.60 -22.92
C ASN A 19 -11.12 -13.31 -22.19
N ASP A 20 -11.43 -14.18 -21.24
CA ASP A 20 -10.43 -14.88 -20.41
C ASP A 20 -9.59 -15.93 -21.18
N ASN A 21 -9.92 -16.22 -22.42
CA ASN A 21 -9.14 -17.14 -23.26
C ASN A 21 -8.11 -16.41 -24.14
N LYS A 22 -7.88 -15.13 -23.91
CA LYS A 22 -6.89 -14.33 -24.65
C LYS A 22 -6.03 -13.52 -23.70
N PRO A 23 -4.76 -13.28 -24.04
CA PRO A 23 -3.94 -12.39 -23.26
C PRO A 23 -4.52 -10.97 -23.25
N LEU A 24 -4.35 -10.27 -22.13
CA LEU A 24 -4.89 -8.94 -21.90
C LEU A 24 -3.77 -7.95 -21.58
N LEU A 25 -3.83 -6.78 -22.20
CA LEU A 25 -3.06 -5.59 -21.81
C LEU A 25 -4.03 -4.55 -21.23
N GLY A 26 -3.98 -4.30 -19.95
CA GLY A 26 -4.74 -3.22 -19.29
C GLY A 26 -3.83 -2.01 -19.03
N LEU A 27 -4.23 -0.82 -19.50
CA LEU A 27 -3.54 0.45 -19.23
C LEU A 27 -4.59 1.49 -18.86
N PHE A 28 -4.75 1.76 -17.58
CA PHE A 28 -5.89 2.49 -17.03
C PHE A 28 -5.61 3.96 -16.73
N THR A 29 -4.35 4.39 -16.85
CA THR A 29 -3.90 5.78 -16.69
C THR A 29 -2.65 6.03 -17.53
N MET A 30 -2.25 7.29 -17.63
CA MET A 30 -1.00 7.66 -18.33
C MET A 30 0.25 7.55 -17.46
N ASN A 31 0.07 7.31 -16.16
CA ASN A 31 1.13 7.19 -15.17
C ASN A 31 0.67 6.22 -14.07
N HIS A 32 0.95 6.51 -12.79
CA HIS A 32 0.43 5.72 -11.68
C HIS A 32 -1.09 5.73 -11.65
N MET A 33 -1.71 4.61 -11.32
CA MET A 33 -3.13 4.57 -11.00
C MET A 33 -3.41 5.41 -9.75
N ASN A 34 -4.59 5.97 -9.67
CA ASN A 34 -5.01 6.64 -8.44
C ASN A 34 -5.16 5.63 -7.32
N VAL A 35 -4.96 6.08 -6.08
CA VAL A 35 -5.05 5.23 -4.90
C VAL A 35 -6.47 4.71 -4.67
N TYR A 36 -6.58 3.60 -3.95
CA TYR A 36 -7.84 2.90 -3.69
C TYR A 36 -8.90 3.82 -3.09
N MET A 37 -8.53 4.63 -2.09
CA MET A 37 -9.45 5.61 -1.49
C MET A 37 -10.04 6.57 -2.53
N ASP A 38 -9.24 7.07 -3.46
CA ASP A 38 -9.69 8.04 -4.45
C ASP A 38 -10.51 7.38 -5.56
N ARG A 39 -10.17 6.14 -5.96
CA ARG A 39 -10.90 5.38 -6.99
C ARG A 39 -12.29 4.92 -6.52
N GLU A 40 -12.36 4.36 -5.31
CA GLU A 40 -13.57 3.66 -4.87
C GLU A 40 -14.47 4.53 -3.98
N PHE A 41 -13.90 5.37 -3.13
CA PHE A 41 -14.68 6.07 -2.11
C PHE A 41 -14.88 7.56 -2.44
N LYS A 42 -13.83 8.27 -2.76
CA LYS A 42 -13.90 9.73 -2.93
C LYS A 42 -14.39 10.14 -4.31
N LYS A 43 -13.96 9.46 -5.34
CA LYS A 43 -14.34 9.68 -6.74
C LYS A 43 -14.28 11.16 -7.16
N ASN A 44 -13.29 11.89 -6.61
CA ASN A 44 -13.12 13.31 -6.87
C ASN A 44 -12.67 13.52 -8.32
N PRO A 45 -13.47 14.23 -9.17
CA PRO A 45 -13.12 14.42 -10.58
C PRO A 45 -11.81 15.19 -10.81
N GLU A 46 -11.40 16.05 -9.87
CA GLU A 46 -10.13 16.78 -9.97
C GLU A 46 -8.93 15.87 -9.73
N VAL A 47 -9.11 14.76 -9.00
CA VAL A 47 -8.08 13.75 -8.75
C VAL A 47 -8.05 12.73 -9.89
N LEU A 48 -9.21 12.18 -10.25
CA LEU A 48 -9.33 11.12 -11.26
C LEU A 48 -9.17 11.65 -12.69
N LYS A 49 -9.48 12.93 -12.92
CA LYS A 49 -9.33 13.61 -14.23
C LYS A 49 -10.01 12.82 -15.36
N ASN A 50 -9.23 12.43 -16.37
CA ASN A 50 -9.72 11.72 -17.56
C ASN A 50 -9.87 10.20 -17.36
N PHE A 51 -9.59 9.70 -16.15
CA PHE A 51 -9.56 8.27 -15.84
C PHE A 51 -10.47 7.92 -14.66
N PRO A 52 -11.79 8.19 -14.74
CA PRO A 52 -12.70 7.97 -13.62
C PRO A 52 -13.04 6.49 -13.38
N ASP A 53 -12.85 5.63 -14.39
CA ASP A 53 -13.20 4.21 -14.36
C ASP A 53 -11.93 3.35 -14.37
N GLN A 54 -11.22 3.33 -13.25
CA GLN A 54 -10.04 2.51 -13.04
C GLN A 54 -10.44 1.25 -12.23
N PRO A 55 -9.93 0.05 -12.59
CA PRO A 55 -10.16 -1.14 -11.77
C PRO A 55 -9.41 -1.04 -10.44
N ASN A 56 -9.85 -1.80 -9.45
CA ASN A 56 -9.09 -2.00 -8.23
C ASN A 56 -8.15 -3.22 -8.34
N LEU A 57 -7.24 -3.36 -7.36
CA LEU A 57 -6.24 -4.44 -7.38
C LEU A 57 -6.89 -5.82 -7.24
N ILE A 58 -7.99 -5.92 -6.49
CA ILE A 58 -8.74 -7.17 -6.32
C ILE A 58 -9.27 -7.63 -7.68
N GLU A 59 -9.89 -6.74 -8.43
CA GLU A 59 -10.45 -7.03 -9.76
C GLU A 59 -9.36 -7.36 -10.79
N MET A 60 -8.22 -6.64 -10.74
CA MET A 60 -7.07 -6.93 -11.60
C MET A 60 -6.47 -8.29 -11.29
N THR A 61 -6.32 -8.62 -10.01
CA THR A 61 -5.82 -9.94 -9.55
C THR A 61 -6.78 -11.05 -9.97
N ALA A 62 -8.08 -10.87 -9.76
CA ALA A 62 -9.11 -11.83 -10.18
C ALA A 62 -9.07 -12.08 -11.68
N LYS A 63 -9.09 -11.01 -12.49
CA LYS A 63 -9.00 -11.12 -13.96
C LYS A 63 -7.71 -11.79 -14.42
N ALA A 64 -6.59 -11.50 -13.80
CA ALA A 64 -5.31 -12.16 -14.11
C ALA A 64 -5.38 -13.66 -13.81
N ILE A 65 -5.92 -14.05 -12.66
CA ILE A 65 -6.12 -15.46 -12.29
C ILE A 65 -7.07 -16.14 -13.28
N ASP A 66 -8.18 -15.53 -13.64
CA ASP A 66 -9.16 -16.08 -14.61
C ASP A 66 -8.52 -16.39 -15.98
N ILE A 67 -7.60 -15.55 -16.41
CA ILE A 67 -6.87 -15.75 -17.68
C ILE A 67 -5.77 -16.80 -17.53
N LEU A 68 -4.92 -16.65 -16.50
CA LEU A 68 -3.70 -17.44 -16.36
C LEU A 68 -3.96 -18.88 -15.92
N SER A 69 -4.99 -19.11 -15.10
CA SER A 69 -5.34 -20.44 -14.59
C SER A 69 -5.79 -21.43 -15.67
N LYS A 70 -6.09 -20.94 -16.89
CA LYS A 70 -6.42 -21.79 -18.04
C LYS A 70 -5.21 -22.51 -18.66
N ASN A 71 -3.99 -22.14 -18.25
CA ASN A 71 -2.78 -22.82 -18.68
C ASN A 71 -2.62 -24.13 -17.91
N PRO A 72 -2.66 -25.31 -18.59
CA PRO A 72 -2.56 -26.62 -17.93
C PRO A 72 -1.17 -26.87 -17.29
N ASN A 73 -0.17 -26.06 -17.62
CA ASN A 73 1.17 -26.14 -17.03
C ASN A 73 1.36 -25.23 -15.81
N GLY A 74 0.27 -24.60 -15.31
CA GLY A 74 0.32 -23.64 -14.24
C GLY A 74 0.67 -22.23 -14.70
N PHE A 75 0.83 -21.33 -13.72
CA PHE A 75 1.13 -19.92 -14.00
C PHE A 75 1.94 -19.30 -12.86
N TYR A 76 2.53 -18.17 -13.15
CA TYR A 76 3.12 -17.23 -12.19
C TYR A 76 2.40 -15.89 -12.34
N LEU A 77 2.00 -15.32 -11.21
CA LEU A 77 1.37 -14.01 -11.14
C LEU A 77 2.10 -13.15 -10.11
N MET A 78 2.49 -11.94 -10.48
CA MET A 78 2.89 -10.89 -9.56
C MET A 78 1.76 -9.83 -9.51
N SER A 79 1.26 -9.56 -8.32
CA SER A 79 0.25 -8.53 -8.06
C SER A 79 0.84 -7.53 -7.06
N GLU A 80 0.83 -6.25 -7.39
CA GLU A 80 1.57 -5.22 -6.65
C GLU A 80 0.66 -4.12 -6.11
N GLY A 81 0.73 -3.88 -4.79
CA GLY A 81 0.12 -2.74 -4.11
C GLY A 81 1.00 -1.49 -4.17
N ALA A 82 1.42 -1.06 -5.36
CA ALA A 82 2.43 0.00 -5.57
C ALA A 82 2.07 1.36 -4.94
N CYS A 83 0.79 1.64 -4.72
CA CYS A 83 0.38 2.92 -4.16
C CYS A 83 0.60 3.04 -2.65
N ILE A 84 0.89 1.95 -1.94
CA ILE A 84 1.29 1.98 -0.52
C ILE A 84 2.56 2.84 -0.40
N ASP A 85 3.61 2.48 -1.12
CA ASP A 85 4.86 3.22 -1.19
C ASP A 85 4.65 4.67 -1.64
N LYS A 86 3.92 4.88 -2.74
CA LYS A 86 3.67 6.22 -3.29
C LYS A 86 3.02 7.16 -2.27
N GLN A 87 2.13 6.66 -1.44
CA GLN A 87 1.47 7.48 -0.43
C GLN A 87 2.33 7.67 0.83
N LEU A 88 3.16 6.72 1.20
CA LEU A 88 4.14 6.90 2.26
C LEU A 88 5.19 7.94 1.89
N HIS A 89 5.63 8.01 0.63
CA HIS A 89 6.49 9.09 0.16
C HIS A 89 5.89 10.48 0.39
N THR A 90 4.60 10.64 0.17
CA THR A 90 3.89 11.90 0.41
C THR A 90 3.41 12.05 1.85
N MET A 91 3.77 11.11 2.72
CA MET A 91 3.33 11.03 4.11
C MET A 91 1.79 11.03 4.27
N ASP A 92 1.09 10.49 3.28
CA ASP A 92 -0.36 10.30 3.31
C ASP A 92 -0.68 8.89 3.80
N TRP A 93 -0.49 8.68 5.11
CA TRP A 93 -0.66 7.38 5.72
C TRP A 93 -2.09 6.84 5.54
N GLN A 94 -3.09 7.70 5.53
CA GLN A 94 -4.48 7.26 5.37
C GLN A 94 -4.70 6.62 4.00
N ARG A 95 -4.19 7.24 2.94
CA ARG A 95 -4.25 6.64 1.62
C ARG A 95 -3.40 5.38 1.52
N ALA A 96 -2.21 5.36 2.14
CA ALA A 96 -1.36 4.17 2.22
C ALA A 96 -2.07 3.01 2.93
N ALA A 97 -2.77 3.28 4.04
CA ALA A 97 -3.56 2.27 4.76
C ALA A 97 -4.69 1.70 3.90
N TYR A 98 -5.40 2.53 3.14
CA TYR A 98 -6.44 2.06 2.22
C TYR A 98 -5.87 1.18 1.10
N ASP A 99 -4.71 1.51 0.54
CA ASP A 99 -4.05 0.67 -0.46
C ASP A 99 -3.50 -0.63 0.15
N THR A 100 -3.11 -0.63 1.43
CA THR A 100 -2.76 -1.85 2.18
C THR A 100 -3.98 -2.75 2.35
N ILE A 101 -5.14 -2.18 2.69
CA ILE A 101 -6.41 -2.92 2.76
C ILE A 101 -6.78 -3.50 1.39
N GLU A 102 -6.57 -2.75 0.31
CA GLU A 102 -6.80 -3.23 -1.06
C GLU A 102 -5.91 -4.46 -1.38
N LEU A 103 -4.63 -4.41 -0.99
CA LEU A 103 -3.71 -5.53 -1.16
C LEU A 103 -4.14 -6.74 -0.33
N ASP A 104 -4.51 -6.54 0.93
CA ASP A 104 -5.01 -7.60 1.81
C ASP A 104 -6.24 -8.31 1.21
N GLN A 105 -7.19 -7.55 0.68
CA GLN A 105 -8.36 -8.10 -0.02
C GLN A 105 -7.99 -8.85 -1.30
N ALA A 106 -6.97 -8.40 -2.04
CA ALA A 106 -6.47 -9.13 -3.21
C ALA A 106 -5.80 -10.46 -2.82
N VAL A 107 -5.06 -10.48 -1.71
CA VAL A 107 -4.47 -11.69 -1.13
C VAL A 107 -5.57 -12.64 -0.64
N ALA A 108 -6.60 -12.13 0.03
CA ALA A 108 -7.76 -12.91 0.47
C ALA A 108 -8.46 -13.57 -0.74
N TYR A 109 -8.72 -12.81 -1.80
CA TYR A 109 -9.28 -13.36 -3.04
C TYR A 109 -8.43 -14.50 -3.62
N ALA A 110 -7.12 -14.29 -3.74
CA ALA A 110 -6.21 -15.30 -4.27
C ALA A 110 -6.19 -16.57 -3.39
N THR A 111 -6.22 -16.39 -2.07
CA THR A 111 -6.25 -17.48 -1.10
C THR A 111 -7.55 -18.30 -1.19
N ASP A 112 -8.69 -17.62 -1.30
CA ASP A 112 -9.98 -18.29 -1.43
C ASP A 112 -10.10 -19.01 -2.79
N TRP A 113 -9.57 -18.39 -3.85
CA TRP A 113 -9.50 -19.05 -5.16
C TRP A 113 -8.63 -20.31 -5.11
N ALA A 114 -7.45 -20.25 -4.49
CA ALA A 114 -6.55 -21.39 -4.34
C ALA A 114 -7.24 -22.56 -3.63
N LYS A 115 -7.86 -22.32 -2.48
CA LYS A 115 -8.64 -23.32 -1.74
C LYS A 115 -9.75 -23.94 -2.57
N ALA A 116 -10.48 -23.13 -3.35
CA ALA A 116 -11.57 -23.60 -4.20
C ALA A 116 -11.10 -24.41 -5.42
N ASN A 117 -9.82 -24.28 -5.80
CA ASN A 117 -9.25 -24.90 -7.01
C ASN A 117 -8.18 -25.96 -6.71
N GLY A 118 -8.27 -26.62 -5.58
CA GLY A 118 -7.42 -27.80 -5.25
C GLY A 118 -6.28 -27.51 -4.30
N ASP A 119 -6.15 -26.28 -3.81
CA ASP A 119 -5.16 -25.85 -2.83
C ASP A 119 -3.70 -26.13 -3.25
N ASP A 120 -3.45 -26.06 -4.56
CA ASP A 120 -2.13 -26.29 -5.18
C ASP A 120 -1.54 -24.98 -5.69
N THR A 121 -1.51 -23.97 -4.82
CA THR A 121 -1.01 -22.64 -5.16
C THR A 121 -0.16 -22.10 -4.02
N LEU A 122 1.10 -21.80 -4.29
CA LEU A 122 1.95 -21.02 -3.37
C LEU A 122 1.60 -19.54 -3.50
N ILE A 123 1.28 -18.93 -2.36
CA ILE A 123 1.07 -17.48 -2.24
C ILE A 123 2.18 -16.92 -1.35
N VAL A 124 2.91 -15.95 -1.85
CA VAL A 124 3.96 -15.22 -1.11
C VAL A 124 3.60 -13.74 -1.06
N VAL A 125 3.60 -13.17 0.14
CA VAL A 125 3.35 -11.75 0.37
C VAL A 125 4.62 -11.14 0.96
N ILE A 126 5.16 -10.13 0.29
CA ILE A 126 6.42 -9.50 0.67
C ILE A 126 6.42 -8.04 0.20
N ALA A 127 7.14 -7.17 0.91
CA ALA A 127 7.53 -5.86 0.38
C ALA A 127 8.92 -5.93 -0.26
N ASP A 128 9.24 -5.00 -1.14
CA ASP A 128 10.58 -4.82 -1.71
C ASP A 128 11.52 -4.06 -0.77
N HIS A 129 10.96 -3.19 0.08
CA HIS A 129 11.64 -2.43 1.14
C HIS A 129 10.62 -1.96 2.19
N SER A 130 11.11 -1.48 3.32
CA SER A 130 10.34 -0.75 4.30
C SER A 130 10.37 0.76 4.02
N HIS A 131 9.64 1.54 4.81
CA HIS A 131 9.52 2.98 4.66
C HIS A 131 9.84 3.70 5.97
N GLY A 132 10.34 4.92 5.89
CA GLY A 132 10.75 5.72 7.03
C GLY A 132 9.59 6.24 7.89
N VAL A 133 8.64 5.38 8.24
CA VAL A 133 7.47 5.69 9.05
C VAL A 133 7.45 4.87 10.34
N SER A 134 7.06 5.50 11.45
CA SER A 134 6.91 4.84 12.75
C SER A 134 5.62 5.25 13.44
N LEU A 135 4.97 4.30 14.10
CA LEU A 135 3.89 4.56 15.03
C LEU A 135 4.51 4.94 16.39
N THR A 136 4.33 6.17 16.83
CA THR A 136 4.97 6.70 18.03
C THR A 136 4.05 6.80 19.24
N GLY A 137 2.77 6.54 19.04
CA GLY A 137 1.77 6.60 20.09
C GLY A 137 0.41 6.98 19.54
N THR A 138 -0.35 7.75 20.30
CA THR A 138 -1.66 8.25 19.92
C THR A 138 -1.72 9.78 20.03
N TYR A 139 -2.67 10.35 19.35
CA TYR A 139 -2.92 11.78 19.27
C TYR A 139 -4.41 12.08 19.52
N HIS A 140 -4.69 13.05 20.40
CA HIS A 140 -6.04 13.52 20.65
C HIS A 140 -6.31 14.84 19.90
N GLU A 141 -7.24 14.84 18.97
CA GLU A 141 -7.43 15.98 18.07
C GLU A 141 -7.93 17.24 18.80
N HIS A 142 -8.75 17.07 19.82
CA HIS A 142 -9.49 18.16 20.47
C HIS A 142 -8.97 18.60 21.84
N ASP A 143 -7.87 18.04 22.32
CA ASP A 143 -7.30 18.42 23.63
C ASP A 143 -6.57 19.77 23.63
N GLY A 144 -6.39 20.39 22.44
CA GLY A 144 -5.74 21.68 22.28
C GLY A 144 -4.21 21.64 22.34
N VAL A 145 -3.62 20.50 22.64
CA VAL A 145 -2.16 20.30 22.66
C VAL A 145 -1.64 20.06 21.25
N LYS A 146 -0.42 20.49 20.95
CA LYS A 146 0.16 20.42 19.60
C LYS A 146 1.62 20.02 19.64
N GLY A 147 2.13 19.53 18.48
CA GLY A 147 3.50 19.11 18.33
C GLY A 147 3.79 17.85 19.15
N ARG A 148 5.01 17.71 19.62
CA ARG A 148 5.44 16.52 20.37
C ARG A 148 4.65 16.30 21.68
N ASP A 149 4.21 17.37 22.32
CA ASP A 149 3.43 17.29 23.55
C ASP A 149 2.02 16.69 23.35
N ALA A 150 1.55 16.66 22.10
CA ALA A 150 0.27 16.05 21.75
C ALA A 150 0.34 14.51 21.67
N VAL A 151 1.54 13.94 21.54
CA VAL A 151 1.71 12.49 21.45
C VAL A 151 1.54 11.87 22.84
N ARG A 152 0.62 10.94 22.96
CA ARG A 152 0.32 10.20 24.17
C ARG A 152 0.78 8.75 24.05
N THR A 153 0.94 8.10 25.20
CA THR A 153 1.12 6.64 25.20
C THR A 153 -0.15 5.94 24.77
N TYR A 154 -0.04 4.74 24.26
CA TYR A 154 -1.22 3.93 23.91
C TYR A 154 -2.16 3.71 25.12
N ALA A 155 -1.59 3.54 26.32
CA ALA A 155 -2.38 3.35 27.53
C ALA A 155 -3.23 4.57 27.88
N GLU A 156 -2.71 5.79 27.72
CA GLU A 156 -3.47 7.02 27.97
C GLU A 156 -4.63 7.21 27.00
N ALA A 157 -4.48 6.72 25.77
CA ALA A 157 -5.52 6.74 24.76
C ALA A 157 -6.50 5.57 24.84
N GLY A 158 -6.30 4.64 25.78
CA GLY A 158 -7.13 3.43 25.89
C GLY A 158 -6.80 2.33 24.90
N TRP A 159 -5.68 2.42 24.18
CA TRP A 159 -5.22 1.34 23.31
C TRP A 159 -4.47 0.27 24.10
N PRO A 160 -4.60 -1.01 23.79
CA PRO A 160 -5.43 -1.64 22.75
C PRO A 160 -6.81 -2.10 23.23
N THR A 161 -7.42 -1.41 24.18
CA THR A 161 -8.67 -1.82 24.84
C THR A 161 -9.91 -1.42 24.03
N PHE A 162 -9.97 -1.79 22.78
CA PHE A 162 -11.19 -1.65 22.01
C PHE A 162 -12.11 -2.88 22.21
N ALA A 163 -13.41 -2.67 22.11
CA ALA A 163 -14.38 -3.76 22.10
C ALA A 163 -14.54 -4.26 20.66
N ASP A 164 -14.29 -5.54 20.46
CA ASP A 164 -14.64 -6.29 19.26
C ASP A 164 -15.75 -7.27 19.65
N ARG A 165 -17.01 -6.85 19.49
CA ARG A 165 -18.18 -7.61 19.98
C ARG A 165 -18.65 -8.64 18.97
N ASN A 166 -18.36 -8.41 17.70
CA ASN A 166 -18.75 -9.27 16.58
C ASN A 166 -17.63 -10.22 16.17
N ALA A 167 -16.42 -10.09 16.74
CA ALA A 167 -15.23 -10.89 16.45
C ALA A 167 -14.78 -10.82 14.99
N ASP A 168 -14.89 -9.66 14.35
CA ASP A 168 -14.38 -9.44 12.99
C ASP A 168 -12.94 -8.90 12.94
N GLY A 169 -12.34 -8.64 14.11
CA GLY A 169 -10.97 -8.15 14.25
C GLY A 169 -10.86 -6.62 14.21
N TYR A 170 -11.98 -5.90 14.15
CA TYR A 170 -12.02 -4.44 14.11
C TYR A 170 -12.71 -3.86 15.35
N PRO A 171 -12.36 -2.65 15.77
CA PRO A 171 -13.06 -2.00 16.88
C PRO A 171 -14.48 -1.59 16.47
N ASP A 172 -15.47 -1.99 17.31
CA ASP A 172 -16.88 -1.64 17.07
C ASP A 172 -17.20 -0.16 17.38
N ASP A 173 -16.50 0.42 18.35
CA ASP A 173 -16.74 1.80 18.80
C ASP A 173 -15.40 2.56 18.93
N PRO A 174 -14.67 2.83 17.83
CA PRO A 174 -13.42 3.59 17.92
C PRO A 174 -13.71 5.04 18.33
N ASP A 175 -12.90 5.57 19.25
CA ASP A 175 -12.92 7.00 19.54
C ASP A 175 -12.28 7.76 18.37
N ALA A 176 -13.11 8.45 17.61
CA ALA A 176 -12.67 9.19 16.42
C ALA A 176 -11.78 10.40 16.75
N ASP A 177 -11.76 10.85 18.01
CA ASP A 177 -10.92 11.95 18.47
C ASP A 177 -9.53 11.46 18.90
N VAL A 178 -9.35 10.15 19.05
CA VAL A 178 -8.09 9.51 19.38
C VAL A 178 -7.59 8.74 18.17
N THR A 179 -6.47 9.16 17.64
CA THR A 179 -5.87 8.59 16.44
C THR A 179 -4.45 8.14 16.71
N LEU A 180 -3.85 7.39 15.77
CA LEU A 180 -2.44 7.03 15.86
C LEU A 180 -1.56 8.25 15.56
N ALA A 181 -0.50 8.43 16.33
CA ALA A 181 0.54 9.39 16.04
C ALA A 181 1.62 8.71 15.17
N LEU A 182 1.80 9.22 13.96
CA LEU A 182 2.85 8.76 13.06
C LEU A 182 3.96 9.78 13.01
N GLN A 183 5.19 9.27 12.94
CA GLN A 183 6.39 10.06 12.75
C GLN A 183 7.10 9.56 11.51
N TYR A 184 7.56 10.48 10.69
CA TYR A 184 8.32 10.20 9.48
C TYR A 184 9.77 10.62 9.67
N ALA A 185 10.72 9.85 9.13
CA ALA A 185 12.14 10.04 9.37
C ALA A 185 12.63 11.43 8.96
N ASN A 186 12.13 11.97 7.85
CA ASN A 186 12.50 13.31 7.37
C ASN A 186 11.78 14.45 8.09
N PHE A 187 10.66 14.16 8.74
CA PHE A 187 9.79 15.14 9.36
C PHE A 187 9.37 14.69 10.76
N PRO A 188 10.29 14.55 11.69
CA PRO A 188 10.01 13.97 13.00
C PRO A 188 9.07 14.82 13.87
N ASP A 189 8.81 16.06 13.49
CA ASP A 189 7.83 16.94 14.14
C ASP A 189 6.53 17.07 13.33
N HIS A 190 6.35 16.27 12.27
CA HIS A 190 5.12 16.20 11.52
C HIS A 190 4.25 15.09 12.09
N TYR A 191 3.07 15.46 12.56
CA TYR A 191 2.04 14.51 13.01
C TYR A 191 0.87 14.58 12.06
N GLU A 192 0.50 13.44 11.52
CA GLU A 192 -0.75 13.36 10.79
C GLU A 192 -1.90 13.52 11.79
N ASN A 193 -2.74 14.50 11.55
CA ASN A 193 -3.93 14.76 12.36
C ASN A 193 -5.16 14.02 11.85
N TYR A 194 -4.97 13.05 10.99
CA TYR A 194 -6.00 12.14 10.44
C TYR A 194 -7.23 12.83 9.84
N ARG A 195 -7.17 14.13 9.64
CA ARG A 195 -8.21 14.80 8.89
C ARG A 195 -8.11 14.40 7.45
N PHE A 196 -9.24 13.94 6.96
CA PHE A 196 -9.41 13.59 5.57
C PHE A 196 -8.89 14.69 4.65
N GLN A 197 -7.88 14.35 3.88
CA GLN A 197 -7.39 15.21 2.81
C GLN A 197 -8.21 14.94 1.54
N ALA A 198 -8.98 15.93 1.10
CA ALA A 198 -9.81 15.79 -0.10
C ALA A 198 -8.98 15.52 -1.37
N LYS A 199 -7.73 15.98 -1.37
CA LYS A 199 -6.77 15.79 -2.47
C LYS A 199 -5.41 15.38 -1.89
N PRO A 200 -4.65 14.52 -2.59
CA PRO A 200 -3.26 14.26 -2.25
C PRO A 200 -2.46 15.56 -2.21
N THR A 201 -1.72 15.78 -1.13
CA THR A 201 -0.96 17.01 -0.91
C THR A 201 0.38 16.65 -0.29
N SER A 202 1.47 17.09 -0.89
CA SER A 202 2.81 16.92 -0.31
C SER A 202 2.93 17.63 1.03
N PRO A 203 3.59 17.03 2.03
CA PRO A 203 3.78 17.63 3.35
C PRO A 203 4.82 18.75 3.35
N ALA A 204 5.71 18.76 2.37
CA ALA A 204 6.74 19.77 2.18
C ALA A 204 6.70 20.34 0.77
N ILE A 205 7.09 21.59 0.66
CA ILE A 205 7.19 22.33 -0.61
C ILE A 205 8.50 23.12 -0.66
N THR A 206 8.92 23.50 -1.87
CA THR A 206 10.03 24.43 -2.04
C THR A 206 9.52 25.85 -1.78
N GLY A 207 10.05 26.50 -0.78
CA GLY A 207 9.75 27.91 -0.44
C GLY A 207 10.44 28.90 -1.38
N GLU A 208 10.17 30.20 -1.15
CA GLU A 208 10.66 31.31 -2.01
C GLU A 208 12.19 31.37 -2.15
N ASN A 209 12.93 30.89 -1.15
CA ASN A 209 14.40 30.88 -1.17
C ASN A 209 14.98 29.57 -1.70
N GLY A 210 14.19 28.71 -2.33
CA GLY A 210 14.60 27.39 -2.77
C GLY A 210 14.84 26.39 -1.62
N LYS A 211 14.51 26.76 -0.39
CA LYS A 211 14.58 25.85 0.77
C LYS A 211 13.32 25.03 0.89
N ILE A 212 13.49 23.81 1.37
CA ILE A 212 12.35 22.95 1.69
C ILE A 212 11.72 23.45 2.99
N ILE A 213 10.41 23.67 2.95
CA ILE A 213 9.60 24.09 4.10
C ILE A 213 8.37 23.19 4.24
N GLY A 214 7.83 23.10 5.44
CA GLY A 214 6.55 22.43 5.68
C GLY A 214 5.46 23.09 4.82
N ASN A 215 4.63 22.24 4.19
CA ASN A 215 3.49 22.73 3.41
C ASN A 215 2.45 23.36 4.36
N PRO A 216 2.17 24.68 4.26
CA PRO A 216 1.27 25.35 5.20
C PRO A 216 -0.18 24.85 5.13
N TYR A 217 -0.54 24.15 4.06
CA TYR A 217 -1.89 23.57 3.90
C TYR A 217 -2.04 22.20 4.56
N ARG A 218 -0.91 21.55 4.89
CA ARG A 218 -0.92 20.21 5.45
C ARG A 218 -0.11 20.10 6.75
N ALA A 219 1.11 20.61 6.78
CA ALA A 219 1.98 20.49 7.92
C ALA A 219 1.39 21.23 9.15
N PRO A 220 1.44 20.65 10.35
CA PRO A 220 1.07 21.34 11.57
C PRO A 220 1.90 22.63 11.75
N LYS A 221 1.32 23.61 12.42
CA LYS A 221 2.08 24.83 12.72
C LYS A 221 3.30 24.50 13.58
N GLY A 222 4.48 24.82 13.09
CA GLY A 222 5.75 24.53 13.75
C GLY A 222 6.45 23.26 13.24
N ALA A 223 5.79 22.43 12.44
CA ALA A 223 6.47 21.34 11.74
C ALA A 223 7.58 21.90 10.83
N ARG A 224 8.71 21.26 10.84
CA ARG A 224 9.87 21.68 10.05
C ARG A 224 10.59 20.49 9.46
N TYR A 225 11.17 20.71 8.32
CA TYR A 225 12.11 19.79 7.72
C TYR A 225 13.44 19.83 8.47
N ILE A 226 14.02 18.68 8.75
CA ILE A 226 15.34 18.58 9.35
C ILE A 226 16.40 18.60 8.25
N GLU A 227 17.03 19.76 8.08
CA GLU A 227 18.09 19.94 7.08
C GLU A 227 19.27 19.00 7.40
N GLY A 228 19.74 18.27 6.40
CA GLY A 228 20.88 17.37 6.52
C GLY A 228 20.54 15.96 7.02
N SER A 229 19.29 15.63 7.30
CA SER A 229 18.89 14.25 7.62
C SER A 229 18.95 13.31 6.42
N LEU A 230 19.00 13.86 5.20
CA LEU A 230 19.13 13.11 3.95
C LEU A 230 20.30 13.64 3.11
N PRO A 231 20.78 12.83 2.14
CA PRO A 231 21.82 13.25 1.18
C PRO A 231 21.40 14.44 0.31
N SER A 232 20.09 14.67 0.13
CA SER A 232 19.56 15.77 -0.66
C SER A 232 18.81 16.77 0.20
N THR A 233 19.28 18.04 0.20
CA THR A 233 18.58 19.16 0.84
C THR A 233 17.35 19.65 0.05
N LYS A 234 17.01 18.98 -1.06
CA LYS A 234 15.90 19.33 -1.92
C LYS A 234 14.73 18.34 -1.83
N GLU A 235 14.86 17.34 -0.98
CA GLU A 235 13.85 16.29 -0.87
C GLU A 235 12.61 16.81 -0.16
N THR A 236 11.46 16.66 -0.79
CA THR A 236 10.14 17.06 -0.25
C THR A 236 9.29 15.87 0.15
N GLN A 237 9.84 14.68 0.03
CA GLN A 237 9.15 13.41 0.25
C GLN A 237 9.87 12.59 1.30
N GLU A 238 9.16 11.64 1.89
CA GLU A 238 9.72 10.63 2.77
C GLU A 238 10.54 9.63 1.96
N VAL A 239 11.47 8.94 2.65
CA VAL A 239 12.38 7.97 2.05
C VAL A 239 12.09 6.56 2.51
N HIS A 240 12.59 5.60 1.74
CA HIS A 240 12.64 4.20 2.16
C HIS A 240 13.55 4.06 3.39
N SER A 241 13.26 3.08 4.24
CA SER A 241 14.17 2.68 5.30
C SER A 241 14.84 1.35 4.98
N ALA A 242 15.94 1.09 5.67
CA ALA A 242 16.72 -0.14 5.52
C ALA A 242 16.37 -1.19 6.59
N ASP A 243 15.16 -1.09 7.15
CA ASP A 243 14.68 -2.06 8.13
C ASP A 243 14.31 -3.37 7.46
N ASP A 244 14.40 -4.47 8.20
CA ASP A 244 13.93 -5.76 7.76
C ASP A 244 12.42 -5.74 7.47
N ILE A 245 12.01 -6.50 6.47
CA ILE A 245 10.61 -6.65 6.09
C ILE A 245 10.12 -8.06 6.36
N VAL A 246 8.82 -8.19 6.60
CA VAL A 246 8.19 -9.48 6.82
C VAL A 246 7.92 -10.15 5.49
N VAL A 247 8.27 -11.44 5.38
CA VAL A 247 7.77 -12.32 4.32
C VAL A 247 6.74 -13.28 4.91
N MET A 248 5.62 -13.44 4.24
CA MET A 248 4.56 -14.39 4.58
C MET A 248 4.33 -15.31 3.39
N ALA A 249 4.15 -16.61 3.65
CA ALA A 249 3.85 -17.56 2.60
C ALA A 249 2.80 -18.57 3.06
N GLY A 250 1.99 -19.05 2.14
CA GLY A 250 0.98 -20.07 2.37
C GLY A 250 0.80 -20.97 1.14
N GLY A 251 0.33 -22.19 1.35
CA GLY A 251 0.20 -23.20 0.32
C GLY A 251 1.44 -24.07 0.17
N PRO A 252 1.46 -24.99 -0.83
CA PRO A 252 2.58 -25.90 -1.07
C PRO A 252 3.88 -25.16 -1.33
N GLY A 253 4.96 -25.56 -0.66
CA GLY A 253 6.28 -24.91 -0.75
C GLY A 253 6.47 -23.70 0.18
N SER A 254 5.46 -23.35 0.98
CA SER A 254 5.55 -22.25 1.95
C SER A 254 6.58 -22.50 3.05
N GLU A 255 6.93 -23.73 3.33
CA GLU A 255 7.99 -24.13 4.27
C GLU A 255 9.39 -23.64 3.89
N GLU A 256 9.60 -23.22 2.65
CA GLU A 256 10.86 -22.64 2.17
C GLU A 256 11.06 -21.20 2.68
N PHE A 257 9.99 -20.54 3.16
CA PHE A 257 10.01 -19.15 3.60
C PHE A 257 9.98 -19.09 5.14
N HIS A 258 11.16 -19.09 5.75
CA HIS A 258 11.26 -19.08 7.22
C HIS A 258 12.57 -18.46 7.71
N GLY A 259 12.55 -17.96 8.94
CA GLY A 259 13.71 -17.34 9.58
C GLY A 259 14.11 -16.00 8.95
N LEU A 260 15.38 -15.65 9.07
CA LEU A 260 15.98 -14.49 8.40
C LEU A 260 16.51 -14.93 7.04
N MET A 261 16.05 -14.26 5.99
CA MET A 261 16.42 -14.57 4.60
C MET A 261 17.06 -13.33 3.96
N ASP A 262 18.06 -13.54 3.13
CA ASP A 262 18.48 -12.51 2.18
C ASP A 262 17.42 -12.37 1.07
N ASN A 263 17.20 -11.17 0.55
CA ASN A 263 16.17 -10.96 -0.47
C ASN A 263 16.39 -11.80 -1.74
N THR A 264 17.63 -12.15 -2.06
CA THR A 264 17.95 -13.05 -3.19
C THR A 264 17.55 -14.51 -2.92
N GLU A 265 17.46 -14.92 -1.66
CA GLU A 265 17.01 -16.28 -1.28
C GLU A 265 15.53 -16.52 -1.59
N ILE A 266 14.73 -15.43 -1.62
CA ILE A 266 13.31 -15.49 -2.02
C ILE A 266 13.16 -16.08 -3.42
N PHE A 267 14.01 -15.65 -4.36
CA PHE A 267 14.03 -16.22 -5.71
C PHE A 267 14.26 -17.72 -5.68
N PHE A 268 15.27 -18.19 -4.95
CA PHE A 268 15.61 -19.60 -4.88
C PHE A 268 14.53 -20.42 -4.15
N ALA A 269 13.87 -19.85 -3.14
CA ALA A 269 12.74 -20.47 -2.46
C ALA A 269 11.56 -20.68 -3.42
N ILE A 270 11.21 -19.68 -4.22
CA ILE A 270 10.18 -19.80 -5.26
C ILE A 270 10.55 -20.86 -6.28
N MET A 271 11.82 -20.90 -6.75
CA MET A 271 12.27 -21.87 -7.73
C MET A 271 12.18 -23.31 -7.18
N ARG A 272 12.58 -23.52 -5.92
CA ARG A 272 12.44 -24.83 -5.26
C ARG A 272 10.99 -25.26 -5.14
N ALA A 273 10.12 -24.37 -4.70
CA ALA A 273 8.67 -24.62 -4.61
C ALA A 273 8.05 -25.01 -5.96
N LEU A 274 8.55 -24.41 -7.06
CA LEU A 274 8.12 -24.75 -8.42
C LEU A 274 8.80 -26.03 -8.98
N GLY A 275 9.70 -26.67 -8.23
CA GLY A 275 10.47 -27.82 -8.71
C GLY A 275 11.47 -27.48 -9.82
N ILE A 276 11.88 -26.22 -9.94
CA ILE A 276 12.82 -25.74 -10.96
C ILE A 276 14.23 -25.68 -10.38
N ASP A 277 15.17 -26.34 -11.04
CA ASP A 277 16.59 -26.29 -10.65
C ASP A 277 17.21 -24.95 -11.04
N ALA A 278 17.41 -24.08 -10.04
CA ALA A 278 17.99 -22.75 -10.22
C ALA A 278 19.53 -22.75 -10.34
N THR A 279 20.16 -23.92 -10.32
CA THR A 279 21.64 -24.05 -10.40
C THR A 279 22.16 -24.25 -11.80
N LYS A 280 21.30 -24.18 -12.80
CA LYS A 280 21.66 -24.36 -14.22
C LYS A 280 21.65 -23.05 -14.97
#